data_bc974aa51524dee58d17df2905d92b28
#
_entry.id   bc974aa51524dee58d17df2905d92b28
#
_cell.length_a   1.000
_cell.length_b   1.000
_cell.length_c   1.000
_cell.angle_alpha   90.00
_cell.angle_beta   90.00
_cell.angle_gamma   90.00
#
_symmetry.space_group_name_H-M   'P 1'
#
loop_
_entity.id
_entity.type
_entity.pdbx_description
1 polymer ?
#
loop_
_entity_poly.entity_id
_entity_poly.type
_entity_poly.pdbx_seq_one_letter_code
_entity_poly.pdbx_strand_id
1 'polypeptide(L)'
;APDIDIRQFTAMTRLDHNRAMSQLAERTKVATTDISRVTIWGNHSATQYPDIHHAKASGRPAIDLVDNSWMVDQFIPTVQQRGAAIIKARGASSAASAACAAIDHMRTWVQGTSDDDWVSMAIPSRGNYGIEDGLIYSFPVHCADGEYSVVDDLAINEFSEQRMRLTEAELQ
;
A
#
# COMPACT_ATOMS: atom_id res chain seq x y z
N ALA A 1 13.26 -4.77 -21.53
CA ALA A 1 12.96 -3.82 -22.61
C ALA A 1 13.84 -2.58 -22.43
N PRO A 2 15.07 -2.55 -23.02
CA PRO A 2 16.04 -1.47 -22.77
C PRO A 2 15.59 -0.11 -23.33
N ASP A 3 14.60 -0.10 -24.23
CA ASP A 3 14.13 1.10 -24.92
C ASP A 3 12.86 1.71 -24.28
N ILE A 4 12.39 1.15 -23.17
CA ILE A 4 11.23 1.66 -22.43
C ILE A 4 11.72 2.25 -21.12
N ASP A 5 11.24 3.46 -20.80
CA ASP A 5 11.55 4.10 -19.52
C ASP A 5 11.15 3.20 -18.37
N ILE A 6 12.07 2.98 -17.43
CA ILE A 6 11.83 2.14 -16.24
C ILE A 6 10.62 2.62 -15.43
N ARG A 7 10.28 3.90 -15.49
CA ARG A 7 9.11 4.47 -14.85
C ARG A 7 7.77 3.93 -15.38
N GLN A 8 7.79 3.27 -16.54
CA GLN A 8 6.60 2.61 -17.10
C GLN A 8 6.39 1.19 -16.57
N PHE A 9 7.30 0.71 -15.72
CA PHE A 9 7.19 -0.60 -15.06
C PHE A 9 6.88 -0.41 -13.59
N THR A 10 5.77 -0.98 -13.14
CA THR A 10 5.37 -0.99 -11.73
C THR A 10 4.96 -2.38 -11.31
N ALA A 11 5.18 -2.73 -10.04
CA ALA A 11 4.56 -3.90 -9.45
C ALA A 11 3.30 -3.48 -8.67
N MET A 12 2.28 -4.35 -8.69
CA MET A 12 0.96 -4.03 -8.17
C MET A 12 0.82 -4.39 -6.69
N THR A 13 0.81 -3.38 -5.83
CA THR A 13 0.43 -3.48 -4.42
C THR A 13 -1.00 -2.97 -4.15
N ARG A 14 -1.74 -2.63 -5.21
CA ARG A 14 -3.10 -2.10 -5.11
C ARG A 14 -4.08 -3.07 -4.45
N LEU A 15 -3.91 -4.38 -4.65
CA LEU A 15 -4.77 -5.36 -3.99
C LEU A 15 -4.59 -5.33 -2.47
N ASP A 16 -3.37 -5.19 -2.00
CA ASP A 16 -3.07 -5.09 -0.56
C ASP A 16 -3.55 -3.76 0.00
N HIS A 17 -3.39 -2.68 -0.75
CA HIS A 17 -3.94 -1.36 -0.44
C HIS A 17 -5.48 -1.41 -0.26
N ASN A 18 -6.20 -1.98 -1.22
CA ASN A 18 -7.64 -2.15 -1.15
C ASN A 18 -8.08 -3.02 0.05
N ARG A 19 -7.29 -4.07 0.38
CA ARG A 19 -7.52 -4.91 1.56
C ARG A 19 -7.33 -4.14 2.86
N ALA A 20 -6.27 -3.35 2.96
CA ALA A 20 -5.99 -2.51 4.12
C ALA A 20 -7.10 -1.47 4.34
N MET A 21 -7.53 -0.77 3.28
CA MET A 21 -8.67 0.14 3.34
C MET A 21 -9.94 -0.57 3.83
N SER A 22 -10.24 -1.76 3.32
CA SER A 22 -11.43 -2.54 3.70
C SER A 22 -11.39 -2.95 5.18
N GLN A 23 -10.24 -3.41 5.69
CA GLN A 23 -10.08 -3.78 7.11
C GLN A 23 -10.23 -2.57 8.03
N LEU A 24 -9.65 -1.43 7.65
CA LEU A 24 -9.78 -0.19 8.42
C LEU A 24 -11.23 0.32 8.42
N ALA A 25 -11.90 0.31 7.27
CA ALA A 25 -13.31 0.70 7.14
C ALA A 25 -14.24 -0.17 8.00
N GLU A 26 -14.02 -1.49 8.00
CA GLU A 26 -14.75 -2.44 8.84
C GLU A 26 -14.53 -2.14 10.33
N ARG A 27 -13.30 -1.88 10.76
CA ARG A 27 -12.98 -1.56 12.15
C ARG A 27 -13.59 -0.24 12.62
N THR A 28 -13.51 0.79 11.79
CA THR A 28 -13.98 2.15 12.12
C THR A 28 -15.47 2.38 11.82
N LYS A 29 -16.14 1.40 11.19
CA LYS A 29 -17.55 1.45 10.81
C LYS A 29 -17.90 2.59 9.86
N VAL A 30 -16.98 2.92 8.94
CA VAL A 30 -17.21 3.89 7.87
C VAL A 30 -17.23 3.20 6.51
N ALA A 31 -17.65 3.91 5.46
CA ALA A 31 -17.55 3.38 4.10
C ALA A 31 -16.07 3.32 3.64
N THR A 32 -15.73 2.34 2.79
CA THR A 32 -14.37 2.23 2.25
C THR A 32 -13.98 3.48 1.46
N THR A 33 -14.93 4.16 0.86
CA THR A 33 -14.75 5.45 0.16
C THR A 33 -14.37 6.61 1.08
N ASP A 34 -14.58 6.46 2.38
CA ASP A 34 -14.25 7.47 3.39
C ASP A 34 -12.88 7.20 4.06
N ILE A 35 -12.18 6.16 3.60
CA ILE A 35 -10.80 5.86 4.00
C ILE A 35 -9.85 6.48 2.98
N SER A 36 -8.84 7.18 3.46
CA SER A 36 -7.79 7.78 2.65
C SER A 36 -6.42 7.66 3.31
N ARG A 37 -5.36 7.90 2.53
CA ARG A 37 -3.96 7.97 3.00
C ARG A 37 -3.45 6.69 3.66
N VAL A 38 -3.97 5.54 3.26
CA VAL A 38 -3.39 4.24 3.62
C VAL A 38 -2.14 4.01 2.78
N THR A 39 -1.12 3.41 3.35
CA THR A 39 0.11 3.07 2.63
C THR A 39 0.43 1.59 2.78
N ILE A 40 0.86 0.97 1.70
CA ILE A 40 1.55 -0.32 1.70
C ILE A 40 3.01 -0.05 1.37
N TRP A 41 3.90 -0.32 2.31
CA TRP A 41 5.33 -0.22 2.12
C TRP A 41 5.92 -1.56 1.71
N GLY A 42 6.91 -1.53 0.83
CA GLY A 42 7.78 -2.68 0.55
C GLY A 42 7.33 -3.62 -0.55
N ASN A 43 7.65 -4.90 -0.36
CA ASN A 43 7.41 -5.97 -1.31
C ASN A 43 5.98 -6.53 -1.20
N HIS A 44 5.44 -7.06 -2.30
CA HIS A 44 4.18 -7.84 -2.25
C HIS A 44 4.42 -9.23 -1.69
N SER A 45 4.69 -9.34 -0.40
CA SER A 45 5.02 -10.57 0.32
C SER A 45 4.47 -10.56 1.74
N ALA A 46 4.85 -11.55 2.55
CA ALA A 46 4.50 -11.60 3.97
C ALA A 46 5.18 -10.51 4.82
N THR A 47 6.19 -9.82 4.29
CA THR A 47 6.88 -8.72 4.97
C THR A 47 6.32 -7.35 4.60
N GLN A 48 5.42 -7.25 3.62
CA GLN A 48 4.76 -5.98 3.29
C GLN A 48 4.24 -5.30 4.55
N TYR A 49 4.38 -3.98 4.61
CA TYR A 49 3.92 -3.23 5.78
C TYR A 49 2.73 -2.34 5.44
N PRO A 50 1.49 -2.76 5.80
CA PRO A 50 0.33 -1.88 5.73
C PRO A 50 0.39 -0.86 6.87
N ASP A 51 0.46 0.41 6.52
CA ASP A 51 0.63 1.55 7.42
C ASP A 51 -0.60 2.44 7.43
N ILE A 52 -1.12 2.73 8.62
CA ILE A 52 -2.28 3.60 8.85
C ILE A 52 -1.96 4.83 9.70
N HIS A 53 -0.67 5.12 9.98
CA HIS A 53 -0.30 6.26 10.83
C HIS A 53 -0.72 7.60 10.22
N HIS A 54 -0.75 7.69 8.88
CA HIS A 54 -1.22 8.87 8.16
C HIS A 54 -2.64 8.71 7.61
N ALA A 55 -3.24 7.52 7.77
CA ALA A 55 -4.57 7.23 7.24
C ALA A 55 -5.65 8.05 7.94
N LYS A 56 -6.72 8.32 7.19
CA LYS A 56 -7.91 8.98 7.70
C LYS A 56 -9.14 8.09 7.48
N ALA A 57 -10.06 8.15 8.42
CA ALA A 57 -11.40 7.55 8.32
C ALA A 57 -12.43 8.65 8.55
N SER A 58 -13.22 8.97 7.52
CA SER A 58 -14.15 10.13 7.50
C SER A 58 -13.47 11.41 7.97
N GLY A 59 -12.26 11.69 7.47
CA GLY A 59 -11.46 12.88 7.75
C GLY A 59 -10.73 12.90 9.09
N ARG A 60 -10.96 11.92 9.98
CA ARG A 60 -10.28 11.81 11.28
C ARG A 60 -9.05 10.91 11.18
N PRO A 61 -7.94 11.20 11.92
CA PRO A 61 -6.81 10.30 11.95
C PRO A 61 -7.21 8.88 12.36
N ALA A 62 -6.83 7.88 11.57
CA ALA A 62 -7.24 6.50 11.80
C ALA A 62 -6.67 5.94 13.12
N ILE A 63 -5.45 6.36 13.49
CA ILE A 63 -4.78 5.95 14.73
C ILE A 63 -5.53 6.37 15.99
N ASP A 64 -6.37 7.41 15.92
CA ASP A 64 -7.21 7.88 17.06
C ASP A 64 -8.48 7.03 17.21
N LEU A 65 -8.79 6.19 16.20
CA LEU A 65 -10.04 5.40 16.12
C LEU A 65 -9.81 3.91 16.37
N VAL A 66 -8.57 3.47 16.44
CA VAL A 66 -8.20 2.06 16.63
C VAL A 66 -7.16 1.90 17.72
N ASP A 67 -7.20 0.75 18.40
CA ASP A 67 -6.19 0.42 19.40
C ASP A 67 -4.89 -0.01 18.73
N ASN A 68 -3.74 0.35 19.33
CA ASN A 68 -2.43 -0.07 18.84
C ASN A 68 -2.29 -1.61 18.80
N SER A 69 -2.84 -2.30 19.79
CA SER A 69 -2.87 -3.79 19.81
C SER A 69 -3.65 -4.35 18.63
N TRP A 70 -4.77 -3.76 18.25
CA TRP A 70 -5.51 -4.17 17.06
C TRP A 70 -4.67 -3.96 15.79
N MET A 71 -4.00 -2.81 15.67
CA MET A 71 -3.16 -2.51 14.51
C MET A 71 -2.03 -3.54 14.36
N VAL A 72 -1.31 -3.83 15.46
CA VAL A 72 -0.13 -4.69 15.43
C VAL A 72 -0.49 -6.18 15.34
N ASP A 73 -1.49 -6.62 16.14
CA ASP A 73 -1.77 -8.05 16.34
C ASP A 73 -2.84 -8.59 15.37
N GLN A 74 -3.64 -7.71 14.76
CA GLN A 74 -4.74 -8.11 13.88
C GLN A 74 -4.65 -7.51 12.48
N PHE A 75 -4.60 -6.18 12.36
CA PHE A 75 -4.66 -5.50 11.08
C PHE A 75 -3.47 -5.87 10.18
N ILE A 76 -2.24 -5.65 10.65
CA ILE A 76 -1.03 -5.92 9.86
C ILE A 76 -0.98 -7.39 9.43
N PRO A 77 -1.08 -8.40 10.33
CA PRO A 77 -1.05 -9.80 9.92
C PRO A 77 -2.20 -10.19 8.99
N THR A 78 -3.40 -9.64 9.20
CA THR A 78 -4.55 -9.94 8.35
C THR A 78 -4.32 -9.49 6.90
N VAL A 79 -3.80 -8.28 6.71
CA VAL A 79 -3.49 -7.77 5.36
C VAL A 79 -2.38 -8.59 4.71
N GLN A 80 -1.28 -8.84 5.44
CA GLN A 80 -0.13 -9.62 4.98
C GLN A 80 -0.51 -11.04 4.53
N GLN A 81 -1.37 -11.71 5.29
CA GLN A 81 -1.69 -13.12 5.10
C GLN A 81 -2.97 -13.35 4.28
N ARG A 82 -3.66 -12.30 3.85
CA ARG A 82 -4.96 -12.42 3.18
C ARG A 82 -4.92 -13.28 1.93
N GLY A 83 -3.87 -13.16 1.11
CA GLY A 83 -3.69 -13.98 -0.08
C GLY A 83 -3.62 -15.47 0.23
N ALA A 84 -2.79 -15.85 1.17
CA ALA A 84 -2.64 -17.25 1.62
C ALA A 84 -3.94 -17.80 2.24
N ALA A 85 -4.64 -17.00 3.03
CA ALA A 85 -5.93 -17.39 3.62
C ALA A 85 -7.01 -17.68 2.55
N ILE A 86 -7.05 -16.87 1.49
CA ILE A 86 -7.98 -17.09 0.37
C ILE A 86 -7.64 -18.37 -0.40
N ILE A 87 -6.36 -18.60 -0.70
CA ILE A 87 -5.90 -19.82 -1.38
C ILE A 87 -6.26 -21.05 -0.54
N LYS A 88 -6.01 -21.00 0.77
CA LYS A 88 -6.36 -22.08 1.70
C LYS A 88 -7.87 -22.37 1.72
N ALA A 89 -8.71 -21.34 1.67
CA ALA A 89 -10.16 -21.48 1.74
C ALA A 89 -10.80 -21.94 0.42
N ARG A 90 -10.24 -21.52 -0.73
CA ARG A 90 -10.84 -21.75 -2.06
C ARG A 90 -10.11 -22.82 -2.90
N GLY A 91 -8.88 -23.17 -2.53
CA GLY A 91 -7.99 -24.00 -3.36
C GLY A 91 -7.42 -23.27 -4.60
N ALA A 92 -7.71 -21.97 -4.75
CA ALA A 92 -7.23 -21.13 -5.86
C ALA A 92 -7.09 -19.67 -5.44
N SER A 93 -6.26 -18.90 -6.15
CA SER A 93 -6.09 -17.48 -5.88
C SER A 93 -7.35 -16.65 -6.21
N SER A 94 -7.45 -15.45 -5.66
CA SER A 94 -8.56 -14.52 -5.88
C SER A 94 -8.39 -13.76 -7.20
N ALA A 95 -8.43 -14.44 -8.34
CA ALA A 95 -8.17 -13.88 -9.66
C ALA A 95 -9.01 -12.61 -9.96
N ALA A 96 -10.30 -12.62 -9.64
CA ALA A 96 -11.19 -11.48 -9.87
C ALA A 96 -10.78 -10.24 -9.05
N SER A 97 -10.42 -10.41 -7.77
CA SER A 97 -9.96 -9.29 -6.93
C SER A 97 -8.64 -8.72 -7.41
N ALA A 98 -7.73 -9.57 -7.92
CA ALA A 98 -6.48 -9.12 -8.51
C ALA A 98 -6.73 -8.35 -9.82
N ALA A 99 -7.63 -8.83 -10.67
CA ALA A 99 -8.02 -8.14 -11.90
C ALA A 99 -8.64 -6.77 -11.61
N CYS A 100 -9.57 -6.68 -10.64
CA CYS A 100 -10.13 -5.40 -10.22
C CYS A 100 -9.05 -4.44 -9.68
N ALA A 101 -8.14 -4.94 -8.85
CA ALA A 101 -7.04 -4.13 -8.33
C ALA A 101 -6.09 -3.64 -9.44
N ALA A 102 -5.82 -4.45 -10.47
CA ALA A 102 -5.04 -4.03 -11.63
C ALA A 102 -5.75 -2.92 -12.42
N ILE A 103 -7.06 -3.03 -12.62
CA ILE A 103 -7.86 -1.99 -13.25
C ILE A 103 -7.84 -0.71 -12.41
N ASP A 104 -8.01 -0.79 -11.10
CA ASP A 104 -7.94 0.36 -10.19
C ASP A 104 -6.55 1.02 -10.21
N HIS A 105 -5.50 0.22 -10.25
CA HIS A 105 -4.12 0.71 -10.36
C HIS A 105 -3.93 1.53 -11.63
N MET A 106 -4.28 0.96 -12.79
CA MET A 106 -4.18 1.64 -14.09
C MET A 106 -5.10 2.87 -14.17
N ARG A 107 -6.32 2.77 -13.64
CA ARG A 107 -7.25 3.90 -13.61
C ARG A 107 -6.67 5.07 -12.83
N THR A 108 -6.14 4.81 -11.63
CA THR A 108 -5.54 5.86 -10.80
C THR A 108 -4.30 6.44 -11.45
N TRP A 109 -3.46 5.61 -12.07
CA TRP A 109 -2.26 6.10 -12.78
C TRP A 109 -2.62 7.07 -13.90
N VAL A 110 -3.63 6.73 -14.71
CA VAL A 110 -4.03 7.53 -15.88
C VAL A 110 -4.91 8.74 -15.51
N GLN A 111 -5.85 8.56 -14.57
CA GLN A 111 -6.84 9.58 -14.21
C GLN A 111 -6.40 10.49 -13.06
N GLY A 112 -5.38 10.09 -12.33
CA GLY A 112 -4.87 10.81 -11.17
C GLY A 112 -5.46 10.36 -9.83
N THR A 113 -4.81 10.83 -8.76
CA THR A 113 -5.29 10.77 -7.38
C THR A 113 -6.00 12.07 -7.03
N SER A 114 -6.83 12.05 -5.99
CA SER A 114 -7.31 13.31 -5.38
C SER A 114 -6.18 14.03 -4.64
N ASP A 115 -6.28 15.35 -4.50
CA ASP A 115 -5.24 16.19 -3.86
C ASP A 115 -4.96 15.79 -2.39
N ASP A 116 -5.98 15.26 -1.70
CA ASP A 116 -5.90 14.87 -0.29
C ASP A 116 -5.60 13.39 -0.06
N ASP A 117 -5.38 12.60 -1.10
CA ASP A 117 -5.17 11.15 -1.00
C ASP A 117 -4.04 10.69 -1.91
N TRP A 118 -3.52 9.51 -1.64
CA TRP A 118 -2.52 8.82 -2.43
C TRP A 118 -2.85 7.34 -2.58
N VAL A 119 -2.11 6.67 -3.42
CA VAL A 119 -2.19 5.22 -3.58
C VAL A 119 -0.82 4.58 -3.40
N SER A 120 -0.81 3.29 -3.13
CA SER A 120 0.45 2.54 -3.04
C SER A 120 0.79 1.91 -4.39
N MET A 121 2.01 2.18 -4.86
CA MET A 121 2.58 1.60 -6.08
C MET A 121 4.01 1.14 -5.82
N ALA A 122 4.36 -0.08 -6.25
CA ALA A 122 5.74 -0.53 -6.20
C ALA A 122 6.47 -0.05 -7.46
N ILE A 123 7.41 0.83 -7.24
CA ILE A 123 8.14 1.59 -8.26
C ILE A 123 9.64 1.53 -7.96
N PRO A 124 10.52 1.83 -8.93
CA PRO A 124 11.95 1.91 -8.68
C PRO A 124 12.26 2.99 -7.63
N SER A 125 12.90 2.57 -6.54
CA SER A 125 13.41 3.50 -5.52
C SER A 125 14.48 4.41 -6.12
N ARG A 126 14.52 5.65 -5.68
CA ARG A 126 15.58 6.63 -5.92
C ARG A 126 16.15 7.15 -4.61
N GLY A 127 16.24 6.28 -3.61
CA GLY A 127 16.65 6.65 -2.26
C GLY A 127 15.53 7.24 -1.41
N ASN A 128 14.28 7.22 -1.88
CA ASN A 128 13.13 7.73 -1.12
C ASN A 128 13.03 7.01 0.22
N TYR A 129 12.83 7.75 1.30
CA TYR A 129 12.78 7.24 2.68
C TYR A 129 14.02 6.42 3.08
N GLY A 130 15.16 6.62 2.42
CA GLY A 130 16.39 5.89 2.66
C GLY A 130 16.37 4.44 2.18
N ILE A 131 15.40 4.04 1.35
CA ILE A 131 15.35 2.72 0.69
C ILE A 131 16.38 2.69 -0.43
N GLU A 132 17.11 1.59 -0.55
CA GLU A 132 18.19 1.41 -1.53
C GLU A 132 17.74 1.72 -2.96
N ASP A 133 18.56 2.46 -3.69
CA ASP A 133 18.30 2.87 -5.07
C ASP A 133 18.18 1.65 -6.00
N GLY A 134 17.19 1.67 -6.88
CA GLY A 134 16.96 0.64 -7.88
C GLY A 134 16.10 -0.54 -7.42
N LEU A 135 15.81 -0.69 -6.14
CA LEU A 135 14.84 -1.69 -5.67
C LEU A 135 13.42 -1.32 -6.13
N ILE A 136 12.64 -2.31 -6.55
CA ILE A 136 11.21 -2.13 -6.80
C ILE A 136 10.48 -2.24 -5.46
N TYR A 137 10.10 -1.10 -4.91
CA TYR A 137 9.56 -0.96 -3.56
C TYR A 137 8.25 -0.18 -3.57
N SER A 138 7.27 -0.61 -2.79
CA SER A 138 5.98 0.07 -2.71
C SER A 138 6.08 1.33 -1.84
N PHE A 139 5.67 2.45 -2.42
CA PHE A 139 5.60 3.77 -1.80
C PHE A 139 4.20 4.36 -1.92
N PRO A 140 3.83 5.33 -1.07
CA PRO A 140 2.70 6.20 -1.34
C PRO A 140 3.04 7.12 -2.52
N VAL A 141 2.14 7.22 -3.48
CA VAL A 141 2.34 8.05 -4.67
C VAL A 141 1.11 8.89 -4.98
N HIS A 142 1.35 10.10 -5.47
CA HIS A 142 0.37 10.87 -6.23
C HIS A 142 0.51 10.54 -7.70
N CYS A 143 -0.64 10.47 -8.39
CA CYS A 143 -0.70 10.31 -9.83
C CYS A 143 -1.39 11.52 -10.44
N ALA A 144 -0.85 12.02 -11.56
CA ALA A 144 -1.44 13.08 -12.36
C ALA A 144 -0.92 12.98 -13.80
N ASP A 145 -1.78 13.23 -14.77
CA ASP A 145 -1.42 13.27 -16.20
C ASP A 145 -0.68 12.03 -16.73
N GLY A 146 -0.98 10.85 -16.16
CA GLY A 146 -0.34 9.59 -16.53
C GLY A 146 1.06 9.39 -15.94
N GLU A 147 1.48 10.27 -15.04
CA GLU A 147 2.73 10.19 -14.28
C GLU A 147 2.47 9.91 -12.81
N TYR A 148 3.49 9.47 -12.10
CA TYR A 148 3.45 9.32 -10.63
C TYR A 148 4.64 10.04 -9.97
N SER A 149 4.42 10.50 -8.74
CA SER A 149 5.45 11.04 -7.86
C SER A 149 5.30 10.46 -6.45
N VAL A 150 6.42 10.15 -5.81
CA VAL A 150 6.39 9.69 -4.41
C VAL A 150 5.88 10.83 -3.53
N VAL A 151 5.03 10.50 -2.58
CA VAL A 151 4.66 11.42 -1.49
C VAL A 151 5.87 11.50 -0.57
N ASP A 152 6.56 12.61 -0.59
CA ASP A 152 7.75 12.84 0.23
C ASP A 152 7.36 13.42 1.62
N ASP A 153 8.32 13.40 2.54
CA ASP A 153 8.24 14.07 3.86
C ASP A 153 7.17 13.54 4.82
N LEU A 154 6.66 12.32 4.63
CA LEU A 154 5.84 11.68 5.66
C LEU A 154 6.71 11.38 6.90
N ALA A 155 6.22 11.78 8.07
CA ALA A 155 6.89 11.45 9.32
C ALA A 155 6.86 9.93 9.57
N ILE A 156 8.01 9.30 9.57
CA ILE A 156 8.16 7.86 9.83
C ILE A 156 8.58 7.67 11.28
N ASN A 157 7.76 6.97 12.06
CA ASN A 157 8.11 6.62 13.42
C ASN A 157 9.02 5.36 13.45
N GLU A 158 9.63 5.09 14.59
CA GLU A 158 10.58 3.98 14.76
C GLU A 158 9.96 2.62 14.44
N PHE A 159 8.70 2.37 14.82
CA PHE A 159 7.99 1.14 14.50
C PHE A 159 7.83 0.95 12.99
N SER A 160 7.39 1.99 12.29
CA SER A 160 7.25 1.97 10.82
C SER A 160 8.60 1.79 10.14
N GLU A 161 9.65 2.47 10.60
CA GLU A 161 10.99 2.33 10.04
C GLU A 161 11.50 0.90 10.14
N GLN A 162 11.38 0.26 11.30
CA GLN A 162 11.78 -1.15 11.48
C GLN A 162 11.05 -2.08 10.51
N ARG A 163 9.74 -1.87 10.29
CA ARG A 163 8.94 -2.66 9.34
C ARG A 163 9.36 -2.41 7.89
N MET A 164 9.64 -1.16 7.53
CA MET A 164 10.11 -0.78 6.21
C MET A 164 11.47 -1.42 5.90
N ARG A 165 12.41 -1.44 6.88
CA ARG A 165 13.71 -2.10 6.73
C ARG A 165 13.59 -3.62 6.59
N LEU A 166 12.64 -4.24 7.30
CA LEU A 166 12.41 -5.68 7.18
C LEU A 166 12.00 -6.09 5.75
N THR A 167 11.09 -5.35 5.14
CA THR A 167 10.64 -5.66 3.77
C THR A 167 11.65 -5.23 2.71
N GLU A 168 12.48 -4.21 2.97
CA GLU A 168 13.63 -3.84 2.13
C GLU A 168 14.66 -4.97 2.07
N ALA A 169 15.03 -5.53 3.25
CA ALA A 169 16.00 -6.61 3.33
C ALA A 169 15.57 -7.89 2.59
N GLU A 170 14.28 -8.09 2.37
CA GLU A 170 13.78 -9.20 1.53
C GLU A 170 14.04 -8.97 0.03
N LEU A 171 14.14 -7.72 -0.39
CA LEU A 171 14.35 -7.33 -1.80
C LEU A 171 15.83 -7.28 -2.19
N GLN A 172 16.75 -7.21 -1.22
CA GLN A 172 18.20 -7.26 -1.41
C GLN A 172 18.69 -8.69 -1.65
#